data_cbf9d714b54e749732c3a49d485570d6
#
_entry.id   cbf9d714b54e749732c3a49d485570d6
#
_cell.length_a   1.000
_cell.length_b   1.000
_cell.length_c   1.000
_cell.angle_alpha   90.00
_cell.angle_beta   90.00
_cell.angle_gamma   90.00
#
_symmetry.space_group_name_H-M   'P 1'
#
loop_
_entity.id
_entity.type
_entity.pdbx_description
1 polymer ?
#
loop_
_entity_poly.entity_id
_entity_poly.type
_entity_poly.pdbx_seq_one_letter_code
_entity_poly.pdbx_strand_id
1 'polypeptide(L)'
;SNGYVVGVDVDQNYIGVNGVADGSFAYNPFITSAMKGLTEAVNTALSDIEAGDWSDIAASNGNFGLEDGDYVGLPTDADSWNFETFTTDEYEALKEKIKSGEIAVDNSSDDSTKPTVSEFTTVNYIQ
;
A
#
# COMPACT_ATOMS: atom_id res chain seq x y z
N SER A 1 8.33 9.15 23.42
CA SER A 1 7.85 7.82 22.95
C SER A 1 8.40 7.56 21.58
N ASN A 2 8.97 6.38 21.38
CA ASN A 2 9.47 5.97 20.08
C ASN A 2 8.25 5.51 19.25
N GLY A 3 7.86 6.30 18.26
CA GLY A 3 6.80 5.94 17.32
C GLY A 3 7.39 5.46 16.00
N TYR A 4 6.65 4.61 15.31
CA TYR A 4 6.98 4.17 13.96
C TYR A 4 6.04 4.83 12.94
N VAL A 5 6.51 4.94 11.70
CA VAL A 5 5.78 5.56 10.59
C VAL A 5 5.70 4.57 9.43
N VAL A 6 4.54 4.48 8.82
CA VAL A 6 4.34 3.92 7.49
C VAL A 6 4.14 5.09 6.52
N GLY A 7 5.05 5.22 5.56
CA GLY A 7 4.94 6.22 4.51
C GLY A 7 3.79 5.89 3.54
N VAL A 8 3.48 6.81 2.63
CA VAL A 8 2.40 6.65 1.65
C VAL A 8 2.77 7.23 0.30
N ASP A 9 2.14 6.76 -0.76
CA ASP A 9 2.29 7.12 -2.17
C ASP A 9 3.57 6.60 -2.83
N VAL A 10 4.72 7.00 -2.31
CA VAL A 10 6.05 6.59 -2.77
C VAL A 10 6.86 6.07 -1.59
N ASP A 11 7.99 5.44 -1.85
CA ASP A 11 8.92 5.10 -0.78
C ASP A 11 9.45 6.37 -0.10
N GLN A 12 9.09 6.54 1.18
CA GLN A 12 9.45 7.70 2.00
C GLN A 12 10.59 7.41 2.99
N ASN A 13 11.25 6.26 2.88
CA ASN A 13 12.37 5.91 3.76
C ASN A 13 13.47 6.98 3.76
N TYR A 14 13.71 7.65 2.61
CA TYR A 14 14.69 8.71 2.47
C TYR A 14 14.47 9.88 3.46
N ILE A 15 13.24 10.14 3.88
CA ILE A 15 12.92 11.19 4.87
C ILE A 15 13.52 10.81 6.23
N GLY A 16 13.36 9.55 6.62
CA GLY A 16 13.93 9.03 7.87
C GLY A 16 15.44 9.00 7.85
N VAL A 17 16.03 8.50 6.76
CA VAL A 17 17.49 8.47 6.57
C VAL A 17 18.09 9.86 6.62
N ASN A 18 17.53 10.83 5.90
CA ASN A 18 18.00 12.21 5.91
C ASN A 18 17.83 12.86 7.29
N GLY A 19 16.71 12.62 7.97
CA GLY A 19 16.46 13.13 9.30
C GLY A 19 17.43 12.62 10.36
N VAL A 20 17.90 11.37 10.24
CA VAL A 20 18.98 10.85 11.08
C VAL A 20 20.31 11.51 10.73
N ALA A 21 20.61 11.69 9.44
CA ALA A 21 21.87 12.26 8.99
C ALA A 21 22.04 13.73 9.38
N ASP A 22 20.97 14.50 9.40
CA ASP A 22 20.98 15.93 9.79
C ASP A 22 20.70 16.17 11.28
N GLY A 23 20.44 15.11 12.05
CA GLY A 23 20.19 15.15 13.48
C GLY A 23 18.76 15.55 13.89
N SER A 24 17.83 15.67 12.93
CA SER A 24 16.42 15.95 13.21
C SER A 24 15.72 14.76 13.87
N PHE A 25 16.17 13.54 13.56
CA PHE A 25 15.66 12.31 14.12
C PHE A 25 16.74 11.54 14.88
N ALA A 26 16.37 10.97 16.02
CA ALA A 26 17.27 10.11 16.80
C ALA A 26 17.44 8.71 16.16
N TYR A 27 16.49 8.29 15.34
CA TYR A 27 16.49 7.03 14.58
C TYR A 27 15.57 7.20 13.36
N ASN A 28 15.69 6.31 12.37
CA ASN A 28 14.75 6.28 11.25
C ASN A 28 13.41 5.70 11.70
N PRO A 29 12.31 6.50 11.76
CA PRO A 29 11.02 5.99 12.21
C PRO A 29 10.26 5.21 11.14
N PHE A 30 10.68 5.25 9.85
CA PHE A 30 9.97 4.59 8.76
C PHE A 30 10.27 3.09 8.76
N ILE A 31 9.24 2.27 8.91
CA ILE A 31 9.36 0.81 8.79
C ILE A 31 9.10 0.34 7.37
N THR A 32 8.25 1.04 6.63
CA THR A 32 7.94 0.82 5.22
C THR A 32 7.11 1.99 4.68
N SER A 33 6.66 1.87 3.41
CA SER A 33 5.74 2.82 2.78
C SER A 33 4.66 2.07 1.99
N ALA A 34 3.41 2.44 2.15
CA ALA A 34 2.31 1.97 1.31
C ALA A 34 2.33 2.75 -0.02
N MET A 35 2.91 2.15 -1.04
CA MET A 35 3.12 2.79 -2.33
C MET A 35 1.93 2.59 -3.27
N LYS A 36 1.74 3.55 -4.18
CA LYS A 36 0.82 3.45 -5.32
C LYS A 36 1.59 3.13 -6.59
N GLY A 37 1.11 2.15 -7.35
CA GLY A 37 1.65 1.74 -8.64
C GLY A 37 1.21 2.70 -9.77
N LEU A 38 1.66 3.96 -9.72
CA LEU A 38 1.27 4.98 -10.70
C LEU A 38 1.69 4.60 -12.12
N THR A 39 2.85 3.96 -12.28
CA THR A 39 3.34 3.49 -13.58
C THR A 39 2.38 2.44 -14.15
N GLU A 40 1.93 1.49 -13.32
CA GLU A 40 0.97 0.46 -13.74
C GLU A 40 -0.36 1.08 -14.15
N ALA A 41 -0.89 2.01 -13.36
CA ALA A 41 -2.14 2.70 -13.67
C ALA A 41 -2.07 3.48 -15.00
N VAL A 42 -0.95 4.16 -15.28
CA VAL A 42 -0.75 4.88 -16.54
C VAL A 42 -0.61 3.91 -17.70
N ASN A 43 0.17 2.83 -17.56
CA ASN A 43 0.35 1.83 -18.61
C ASN A 43 -0.98 1.15 -18.97
N THR A 44 -1.79 0.79 -17.97
CA THR A 44 -3.12 0.23 -18.19
C THR A 44 -4.00 1.20 -18.99
N ALA A 45 -4.09 2.46 -18.56
CA ALA A 45 -4.89 3.46 -19.28
C ALA A 45 -4.43 3.67 -20.74
N LEU A 46 -3.11 3.65 -21.00
CA LEU A 46 -2.57 3.75 -22.35
C LEU A 46 -2.89 2.51 -23.19
N SER A 47 -2.82 1.32 -22.61
CA SER A 47 -3.17 0.07 -23.28
C SER A 47 -4.66 0.02 -23.65
N ASP A 48 -5.54 0.49 -22.77
CA ASP A 48 -6.98 0.57 -23.01
C ASP A 48 -7.30 1.56 -24.14
N ILE A 49 -6.58 2.69 -24.18
CA ILE A 49 -6.69 3.66 -25.30
C ILE A 49 -6.26 2.99 -26.61
N GLU A 50 -5.14 2.27 -26.62
CA GLU A 50 -4.62 1.60 -27.81
C GLU A 50 -5.56 0.49 -28.29
N ALA A 51 -6.19 -0.23 -27.37
CA ALA A 51 -7.18 -1.27 -27.66
C ALA A 51 -8.52 -0.70 -28.16
N GLY A 52 -8.79 0.59 -27.96
CA GLY A 52 -10.05 1.24 -28.31
C GLY A 52 -11.10 1.19 -27.19
N ASP A 53 -10.73 0.75 -26.00
CA ASP A 53 -11.60 0.54 -24.83
C ASP A 53 -11.71 1.80 -23.94
N TRP A 54 -11.26 2.95 -24.44
CA TRP A 54 -11.29 4.21 -23.72
C TRP A 54 -12.68 4.55 -23.14
N SER A 55 -13.75 4.18 -23.85
CA SER A 55 -15.11 4.46 -23.39
C SER A 55 -15.44 3.77 -22.07
N ASP A 56 -14.78 2.66 -21.75
CA ASP A 56 -15.06 1.85 -20.57
C ASP A 56 -14.43 2.45 -19.31
N ILE A 57 -13.33 3.18 -19.49
CA ILE A 57 -12.62 3.87 -18.40
C ILE A 57 -12.91 5.37 -18.33
N ALA A 58 -13.37 5.98 -19.43
CA ALA A 58 -13.68 7.40 -19.46
C ALA A 58 -14.82 7.78 -18.49
N ALA A 59 -14.54 8.73 -17.60
CA ALA A 59 -15.48 9.19 -16.56
C ALA A 59 -15.90 8.10 -15.56
N SER A 60 -15.13 7.01 -15.45
CA SER A 60 -15.31 5.99 -14.40
C SER A 60 -14.47 6.30 -13.17
N ASN A 61 -14.85 5.72 -12.03
CA ASN A 61 -14.05 5.63 -10.84
C ASN A 61 -13.76 4.15 -10.58
N GLY A 62 -12.50 3.76 -10.54
CA GLY A 62 -12.07 2.41 -10.19
C GLY A 62 -11.23 2.39 -8.93
N ASN A 63 -11.42 1.38 -8.11
CA ASN A 63 -10.49 1.03 -7.04
C ASN A 63 -9.68 -0.16 -7.54
N PHE A 64 -8.37 0.03 -7.67
CA PHE A 64 -7.46 -1.02 -8.12
C PHE A 64 -6.63 -1.51 -6.93
N GLY A 65 -6.68 -2.80 -6.68
CA GLY A 65 -5.94 -3.48 -5.63
C GLY A 65 -4.92 -4.47 -6.19
N LEU A 66 -4.35 -5.29 -5.31
CA LEU A 66 -3.42 -6.35 -5.70
C LEU A 66 -4.06 -7.45 -6.56
N GLU A 67 -5.37 -7.63 -6.45
CA GLU A 67 -6.15 -8.55 -7.28
C GLU A 67 -6.21 -8.13 -8.74
N ASP A 68 -6.08 -6.84 -9.03
CA ASP A 68 -6.15 -6.28 -10.38
C ASP A 68 -4.76 -6.18 -11.04
N GLY A 69 -3.70 -6.12 -10.24
CA GLY A 69 -2.32 -5.95 -10.68
C GLY A 69 -1.43 -5.32 -9.62
N ASP A 70 -0.27 -4.83 -10.02
CA ASP A 70 0.69 -4.21 -9.11
C ASP A 70 0.39 -2.71 -8.88
N TYR A 71 -0.88 -2.39 -8.58
CA TYR A 71 -1.33 -1.00 -8.34
C TYR A 71 -1.01 -0.48 -6.94
N VAL A 72 -0.69 -1.37 -6.01
CA VAL A 72 -0.28 -1.04 -4.64
C VAL A 72 0.81 -1.99 -4.18
N GLY A 73 1.64 -1.57 -3.24
CA GLY A 73 2.68 -2.45 -2.69
C GLY A 73 3.54 -1.77 -1.65
N LEU A 74 4.49 -2.53 -1.11
CA LEU A 74 5.54 -2.05 -0.23
C LEU A 74 6.87 -2.04 -0.99
N PRO A 75 7.82 -1.13 -0.68
CA PRO A 75 9.18 -1.22 -1.21
C PRO A 75 9.85 -2.48 -0.67
N THR A 76 10.52 -3.23 -1.53
CA THR A 76 11.23 -4.48 -1.17
C THR A 76 12.75 -4.32 -1.18
N ASP A 77 13.25 -3.13 -1.46
CA ASP A 77 14.66 -2.82 -1.37
C ASP A 77 15.16 -2.93 0.07
N ALA A 78 16.35 -3.49 0.26
CA ALA A 78 16.91 -3.77 1.58
C ALA A 78 17.01 -2.52 2.47
N ASP A 79 17.23 -1.35 1.87
CA ASP A 79 17.36 -0.07 2.59
C ASP A 79 16.01 0.47 3.08
N SER A 80 14.91 0.04 2.48
CA SER A 80 13.54 0.52 2.77
C SER A 80 12.67 -0.52 3.50
N TRP A 81 13.19 -1.75 3.66
CA TRP A 81 12.54 -2.82 4.41
C TRP A 81 13.02 -2.83 5.85
N ASN A 82 12.37 -2.05 6.72
CA ASN A 82 12.80 -1.86 8.11
C ASN A 82 11.96 -2.66 9.13
N PHE A 83 11.34 -3.76 8.70
CA PHE A 83 10.69 -4.69 9.62
C PHE A 83 11.71 -5.55 10.36
N GLU A 84 11.50 -5.78 11.65
CA GLU A 84 12.40 -6.60 12.49
C GLU A 84 12.24 -8.10 12.22
N THR A 85 11.02 -8.58 11.99
CA THR A 85 10.70 -10.00 11.91
C THR A 85 9.93 -10.40 10.65
N PHE A 86 9.29 -9.46 9.96
CA PHE A 86 8.55 -9.71 8.73
C PHE A 86 9.48 -9.61 7.54
N THR A 87 9.61 -10.68 6.78
CA THR A 87 10.53 -10.80 5.65
C THR A 87 9.86 -10.45 4.32
N THR A 88 10.65 -10.12 3.31
CA THR A 88 10.16 -9.91 1.93
C THR A 88 9.54 -11.18 1.35
N ASP A 89 10.06 -12.36 1.67
CA ASP A 89 9.49 -13.63 1.20
C ASP A 89 8.08 -13.86 1.79
N GLU A 90 7.89 -13.55 3.07
CA GLU A 90 6.56 -13.61 3.70
C GLU A 90 5.60 -12.58 3.10
N TYR A 91 6.10 -11.40 2.74
CA TYR A 91 5.32 -10.38 2.06
C TYR A 91 4.88 -10.85 0.66
N GLU A 92 5.77 -11.41 -0.15
CA GLU A 92 5.41 -11.93 -1.46
C GLU A 92 4.39 -13.08 -1.35
N ALA A 93 4.56 -13.97 -0.38
CA ALA A 93 3.58 -15.02 -0.11
C ALA A 93 2.21 -14.44 0.29
N LEU A 94 2.17 -13.35 1.05
CA LEU A 94 0.94 -12.64 1.41
C LEU A 94 0.28 -11.99 0.19
N LYS A 95 1.06 -11.35 -0.69
CA LYS A 95 0.57 -10.78 -1.96
C LYS A 95 -0.14 -11.83 -2.81
N GLU A 96 0.48 -13.00 -2.97
CA GLU A 96 -0.11 -14.10 -3.75
C GLU A 96 -1.45 -14.57 -3.16
N LYS A 97 -1.59 -14.60 -1.85
CA LYS A 97 -2.86 -14.94 -1.20
C LYS A 97 -3.95 -13.89 -1.44
N ILE A 98 -3.59 -12.63 -1.48
CA ILE A 98 -4.54 -11.54 -1.83
C ILE A 98 -4.90 -11.64 -3.32
N LYS A 99 -3.91 -11.79 -4.21
CA LYS A 99 -4.13 -11.93 -5.66
C LYS A 99 -5.00 -13.13 -6.01
N SER A 100 -4.86 -14.24 -5.29
CA SER A 100 -5.68 -15.45 -5.49
C SER A 100 -7.08 -15.36 -4.86
N GLY A 101 -7.38 -14.32 -4.08
CA GLY A 101 -8.63 -14.18 -3.33
C GLY A 101 -8.72 -15.05 -2.08
N GLU A 102 -7.63 -15.71 -1.66
CA GLU A 102 -7.59 -16.44 -0.37
C GLU A 102 -7.76 -15.47 0.80
N ILE A 103 -7.21 -14.26 0.65
CA ILE A 103 -7.39 -13.16 1.59
C ILE A 103 -8.12 -12.04 0.86
N ALA A 104 -9.35 -11.76 1.30
CA ALA A 104 -10.12 -10.63 0.81
C ALA A 104 -9.76 -9.36 1.58
N VAL A 105 -9.49 -8.26 0.85
CA VAL A 105 -9.31 -6.94 1.42
C VAL A 105 -10.65 -6.21 1.38
N ASP A 106 -11.10 -5.69 2.53
CA ASP A 106 -12.31 -4.88 2.59
C ASP A 106 -12.06 -3.51 1.93
N ASN A 107 -12.77 -3.24 0.84
CA ASN A 107 -12.74 -1.99 0.08
C ASN A 107 -14.04 -1.19 0.21
N SER A 108 -14.89 -1.54 1.18
CA SER A 108 -16.15 -0.84 1.40
C SER A 108 -15.90 0.63 1.78
N SER A 109 -16.73 1.51 1.20
CA SER A 109 -16.67 2.95 1.44
C SER A 109 -17.98 3.53 1.99
N ASP A 110 -18.94 2.65 2.38
CA ASP A 110 -20.21 3.07 2.93
C ASP A 110 -20.17 3.14 4.47
N ASP A 111 -20.95 4.06 5.04
CA ASP A 111 -20.99 4.30 6.50
C ASP A 111 -21.68 3.15 7.27
N SER A 112 -22.35 2.25 6.59
CA SER A 112 -23.10 1.13 7.18
C SER A 112 -22.26 -0.12 7.35
N THR A 113 -21.24 -0.29 6.53
CA THR A 113 -20.33 -1.44 6.59
C THR A 113 -19.29 -1.23 7.68
N LYS A 114 -19.23 -2.17 8.60
CA LYS A 114 -18.24 -2.16 9.68
C LYS A 114 -17.11 -3.10 9.32
N PRO A 115 -15.84 -2.63 9.43
CA PRO A 115 -14.69 -3.48 9.11
C PRO A 115 -14.65 -4.70 10.03
N THR A 116 -14.26 -5.82 9.46
CA THR A 116 -13.86 -7.00 10.24
C THR A 116 -12.52 -6.69 10.90
N VAL A 117 -12.47 -6.79 12.22
CA VAL A 117 -11.25 -6.50 12.98
C VAL A 117 -10.69 -7.78 13.59
N SER A 118 -9.37 -7.84 13.72
CA SER A 118 -8.69 -8.91 14.43
C SER A 118 -8.89 -8.77 15.93
N GLU A 119 -8.59 -9.82 16.68
CA GLU A 119 -8.61 -9.82 18.14
C GLU A 119 -7.67 -8.78 18.79
N PHE A 120 -6.70 -8.28 18.01
CA PHE A 120 -5.70 -7.28 18.45
C PHE A 120 -6.12 -5.84 18.18
N THR A 121 -7.27 -5.62 17.53
CA THR A 121 -7.72 -4.29 17.11
C THR A 121 -9.05 -3.93 17.73
N THR A 122 -9.13 -2.75 18.32
CA THR A 122 -10.40 -2.15 18.77
C THR A 122 -10.74 -0.98 17.87
N VAL A 123 -11.92 -1.00 17.25
CA VAL A 123 -12.43 0.09 16.43
C VAL A 123 -13.35 0.97 17.25
N ASN A 124 -13.01 2.25 17.37
CA ASN A 124 -13.87 3.27 17.98
C ASN A 124 -14.53 4.07 16.86
N TYR A 125 -15.85 3.97 16.76
CA TYR A 125 -16.63 4.76 15.80
C TYR A 125 -16.86 6.16 16.40
N ILE A 126 -16.37 7.17 15.73
CA ILE A 126 -16.59 8.59 16.09
C ILE A 126 -17.83 9.05 15.34
N GLN A 127 -18.86 9.46 16.08
CA GLN A 127 -20.10 10.02 15.53
C GLN A 127 -20.00 11.55 15.44
#